data_ad80bab0267b42cc3273ed88c3ba1dbf
#
_entry.id   ad80bab0267b42cc3273ed88c3ba1dbf
#
_cell.length_a   1.000
_cell.length_b   1.000
_cell.length_c   1.000
_cell.angle_alpha   90.00
_cell.angle_beta   90.00
_cell.angle_gamma   90.00
#
_symmetry.space_group_name_H-M   'P 1'
#
loop_
_entity.id
_entity.type
_entity.pdbx_description
1 polymer ?
#
loop_
_entity_poly.entity_id
_entity_poly.type
_entity_poly.pdbx_seq_one_letter_code
_entity_poly.pdbx_strand_id
1 'polypeptide(L)'
;MDRLVCGDVGFGKTEVAMRAAFPAVMCGGQVAIVAPTTLLCRQHFHTFKERFSGLPVLVRQLSRLVSTAEANSTREGIRNGKIDIVIGTHALLGKKIDFRNLTLLVIDEEQHFGVAHKERLKQLRSDVHVLTLTATPIPRTLQMAFSGVKELSLIATPPVDRLAVRSFVMPFDPVVTREAILREHHRGGQCFYVCSRILDLPDVERFLADRVPEVKFVTAHGRMPPSQLEDVMSAFYDGAYDVLLSTTIVESGLDIPNANTLIVHRSDRFGLSQLYQL
;
A
#
# COMPACT_ATOMS: atom_id res chain seq x y z
N MET A 1 -12.64 21.18 2.59
CA MET A 1 -11.99 20.67 1.36
C MET A 1 -12.27 19.18 1.25
N ASP A 2 -12.77 18.69 0.12
CA ASP A 2 -12.81 17.27 -0.25
C ASP A 2 -12.10 17.11 -1.60
N ARG A 3 -10.85 16.62 -1.56
CA ARG A 3 -9.97 16.59 -2.74
C ARG A 3 -9.50 15.18 -3.03
N LEU A 4 -9.58 14.80 -4.29
CA LEU A 4 -9.03 13.56 -4.83
C LEU A 4 -7.70 13.87 -5.52
N VAL A 5 -6.62 13.22 -5.06
CA VAL A 5 -5.30 13.26 -5.71
C VAL A 5 -5.11 11.95 -6.45
N CYS A 6 -5.03 12.04 -7.76
CA CYS A 6 -4.82 10.92 -8.65
C CYS A 6 -3.39 10.98 -9.21
N GLY A 7 -2.68 9.86 -9.18
CA GLY A 7 -1.34 9.75 -9.72
C GLY A 7 -0.89 8.30 -9.70
N ASP A 8 -0.07 7.90 -10.65
CA ASP A 8 0.43 6.52 -10.74
C ASP A 8 1.25 6.11 -9.50
N VAL A 9 1.52 4.82 -9.35
CA VAL A 9 2.36 4.29 -8.27
C VAL A 9 3.74 4.97 -8.35
N GLY A 10 4.26 5.42 -7.21
CA GLY A 10 5.56 6.11 -7.15
C GLY A 10 5.56 7.57 -7.59
N PHE A 11 4.42 8.20 -7.92
CA PHE A 11 4.36 9.62 -8.33
C PHE A 11 4.36 10.60 -7.14
N GLY A 12 4.56 10.13 -5.92
CA GLY A 12 4.69 11.01 -4.76
C GLY A 12 3.37 11.41 -4.10
N LYS A 13 2.28 10.66 -4.28
CA LYS A 13 0.99 10.90 -3.59
C LYS A 13 1.15 11.03 -2.07
N THR A 14 1.98 10.19 -1.46
CA THR A 14 2.29 10.22 -0.02
C THR A 14 2.97 11.52 0.40
N GLU A 15 3.84 12.09 -0.45
CA GLU A 15 4.47 13.40 -0.19
C GLU A 15 3.42 14.52 -0.12
N VAL A 16 2.41 14.48 -0.98
CA VAL A 16 1.29 15.43 -0.93
C VAL A 16 0.54 15.31 0.40
N ALA A 17 0.29 14.08 0.85
CA ALA A 17 -0.36 13.83 2.14
C ALA A 17 0.46 14.36 3.32
N MET A 18 1.78 14.13 3.32
CA MET A 18 2.68 14.67 4.37
C MET A 18 2.69 16.20 4.40
N ARG A 19 2.75 16.84 3.23
CA ARG A 19 2.69 18.30 3.13
C ARG A 19 1.35 18.88 3.56
N ALA A 20 0.25 18.17 3.33
CA ALA A 20 -1.08 18.59 3.83
C ALA A 20 -1.22 18.35 5.34
N ALA A 21 -0.62 17.30 5.88
CA ALA A 21 -0.63 16.99 7.31
C ALA A 21 0.14 18.04 8.14
N PHE A 22 1.24 18.56 7.63
CA PHE A 22 2.10 19.50 8.35
C PHE A 22 1.35 20.76 8.82
N PRO A 23 0.72 21.57 7.96
CA PRO A 23 0.00 22.76 8.41
C PRO A 23 -1.20 22.42 9.33
N ALA A 24 -1.88 21.29 9.08
CA ALA A 24 -2.98 20.87 9.94
C ALA A 24 -2.53 20.65 11.39
N VAL A 25 -1.39 19.97 11.58
CA VAL A 25 -0.81 19.71 12.89
C VAL A 25 -0.27 21.02 13.52
N MET A 26 0.44 21.84 12.74
CA MET A 26 1.00 23.10 13.23
C MET A 26 -0.07 24.12 13.67
N CYS A 27 -1.29 23.98 13.14
CA CYS A 27 -2.46 24.73 13.61
C CYS A 27 -3.19 24.08 14.82
N GLY A 28 -2.62 23.03 15.42
CA GLY A 28 -3.19 22.35 16.58
C GLY A 28 -4.29 21.34 16.26
N GLY A 29 -4.42 20.95 14.99
CA GLY A 29 -5.35 19.91 14.56
C GLY A 29 -4.75 18.50 14.63
N GLN A 30 -5.63 17.51 14.62
CA GLN A 30 -5.25 16.10 14.50
C GLN A 30 -5.42 15.61 13.06
N VAL A 31 -4.54 14.73 12.63
CA VAL A 31 -4.55 14.13 11.29
C VAL A 31 -4.74 12.61 11.41
N ALA A 32 -5.69 12.07 10.67
CA ALA A 32 -5.89 10.63 10.52
C ALA A 32 -5.52 10.19 9.11
N ILE A 33 -4.73 9.13 8.99
CA ILE A 33 -4.36 8.51 7.72
C ILE A 33 -4.87 7.09 7.71
N VAL A 34 -5.73 6.78 6.76
CA VAL A 34 -6.38 5.47 6.65
C VAL A 34 -5.84 4.74 5.44
N ALA A 35 -5.19 3.61 5.67
CA ALA A 35 -4.66 2.72 4.66
C ALA A 35 -5.50 1.42 4.59
N PRO A 36 -5.62 0.77 3.41
CA PRO A 36 -6.45 -0.42 3.26
C PRO A 36 -5.90 -1.63 4.01
N THR A 37 -4.57 -1.75 4.15
CA THR A 37 -3.91 -2.90 4.75
C THR A 37 -2.98 -2.53 5.88
N THR A 38 -2.66 -3.51 6.72
CA THR A 38 -1.70 -3.32 7.83
C THR A 38 -0.30 -3.04 7.34
N LEU A 39 0.08 -3.60 6.20
CA LEU A 39 1.41 -3.39 5.63
C LEU A 39 1.57 -1.96 5.11
N LEU A 40 0.60 -1.44 4.34
CA LEU A 40 0.58 -0.03 3.91
C LEU A 40 0.53 0.92 5.12
N CYS A 41 -0.25 0.56 6.15
CA CYS A 41 -0.27 1.31 7.39
C CYS A 41 1.13 1.39 8.04
N ARG A 42 1.87 0.27 8.06
CA ARG A 42 3.26 0.21 8.56
C ARG A 42 4.21 1.06 7.72
N GLN A 43 4.10 1.00 6.39
CA GLN A 43 4.91 1.81 5.47
C GLN A 43 4.66 3.31 5.69
N HIS A 44 3.40 3.73 5.67
CA HIS A 44 3.05 5.13 5.96
C HIS A 44 3.55 5.57 7.33
N PHE A 45 3.42 4.72 8.36
CA PHE A 45 3.91 5.04 9.69
C PHE A 45 5.42 5.30 9.71
N HIS A 46 6.22 4.46 9.06
CA HIS A 46 7.67 4.68 8.97
C HIS A 46 8.00 5.96 8.22
N THR A 47 7.40 6.18 7.05
CA THR A 47 7.63 7.36 6.22
C THR A 47 7.26 8.65 6.96
N PHE A 48 6.10 8.67 7.61
CA PHE A 48 5.68 9.85 8.39
C PHE A 48 6.55 10.07 9.62
N LYS A 49 6.88 9.01 10.37
CA LYS A 49 7.74 9.09 11.55
C LYS A 49 9.12 9.63 11.20
N GLU A 50 9.70 9.18 10.09
CA GLU A 50 10.98 9.67 9.60
C GLU A 50 10.88 11.14 9.16
N ARG A 51 9.87 11.48 8.35
CA ARG A 51 9.68 12.85 7.83
C ARG A 51 9.45 13.89 8.93
N PHE A 52 8.71 13.53 9.96
CA PHE A 52 8.43 14.41 11.09
C PHE A 52 9.44 14.29 12.23
N SER A 53 10.54 13.55 12.02
CA SER A 53 11.63 13.43 13.01
C SER A 53 12.24 14.80 13.28
N GLY A 54 12.46 15.10 14.57
CA GLY A 54 13.00 16.40 15.00
C GLY A 54 11.96 17.53 15.10
N LEU A 55 10.71 17.29 14.72
CA LEU A 55 9.61 18.23 14.92
C LEU A 55 8.78 17.83 16.17
N PRO A 56 8.14 18.77 16.83
CA PRO A 56 7.28 18.47 17.98
C PRO A 56 5.94 17.86 17.56
N VAL A 57 5.99 16.79 16.79
CA VAL A 57 4.82 16.10 16.20
C VAL A 57 4.84 14.62 16.64
N LEU A 58 3.80 14.19 17.32
CA LEU A 58 3.67 12.82 17.78
C LEU A 58 2.89 11.97 16.78
N VAL A 59 3.62 11.10 16.07
CA VAL A 59 3.05 10.13 15.13
C VAL A 59 2.85 8.79 15.82
N ARG A 60 1.68 8.16 15.67
CA ARG A 60 1.35 6.83 16.19
C ARG A 60 0.66 5.97 15.13
N GLN A 61 0.80 4.66 15.31
CA GLN A 61 0.13 3.66 14.48
C GLN A 61 -1.00 2.98 15.25
N LEU A 62 -2.10 2.69 14.57
CA LEU A 62 -3.21 1.89 15.10
C LEU A 62 -3.63 0.82 14.08
N SER A 63 -3.05 -0.36 14.21
CA SER A 63 -3.33 -1.53 13.38
C SER A 63 -3.31 -2.79 14.26
N ARG A 64 -3.66 -3.94 13.70
CA ARG A 64 -3.61 -5.21 14.44
C ARG A 64 -2.17 -5.67 14.77
N LEU A 65 -1.14 -5.09 14.13
CA LEU A 65 0.26 -5.39 14.44
C LEU A 65 0.73 -4.71 15.74
N VAL A 66 -0.07 -3.79 16.27
CA VAL A 66 0.25 -3.07 17.50
C VAL A 66 -0.32 -3.85 18.70
N SER A 67 0.44 -3.94 19.78
CA SER A 67 -0.02 -4.59 21.02
C SER A 67 -1.29 -3.94 21.57
N THR A 68 -2.10 -4.71 22.28
CA THR A 68 -3.35 -4.20 22.89
C THR A 68 -3.08 -3.02 23.84
N ALA A 69 -1.98 -3.04 24.57
CA ALA A 69 -1.59 -1.96 25.48
C ALA A 69 -1.27 -0.67 24.73
N GLU A 70 -0.47 -0.74 23.66
CA GLU A 70 -0.15 0.39 22.79
C GLU A 70 -1.40 0.91 22.06
N ALA A 71 -2.26 0.01 21.58
CA ALA A 71 -3.51 0.40 20.92
C ALA A 71 -4.43 1.19 21.85
N ASN A 72 -4.53 0.79 23.14
CA ASN A 72 -5.31 1.51 24.15
C ASN A 72 -4.68 2.85 24.47
N SER A 73 -3.36 2.91 24.67
CA SER A 73 -2.63 4.16 24.89
C SER A 73 -2.79 5.12 23.71
N THR A 74 -2.75 4.59 22.48
CA THR A 74 -2.98 5.39 21.27
C THR A 74 -4.40 5.95 21.21
N ARG A 75 -5.43 5.14 21.52
CA ARG A 75 -6.82 5.63 21.58
C ARG A 75 -7.01 6.73 22.61
N GLU A 76 -6.44 6.56 23.79
CA GLU A 76 -6.46 7.58 24.83
C GLU A 76 -5.73 8.85 24.40
N GLY A 77 -4.56 8.71 23.77
CA GLY A 77 -3.78 9.83 23.24
C GLY A 77 -4.52 10.62 22.15
N ILE A 78 -5.29 9.93 21.27
CA ILE A 78 -6.17 10.56 20.28
C ILE A 78 -7.25 11.38 20.99
N ARG A 79 -7.95 10.77 21.96
CA ARG A 79 -9.03 11.41 22.71
C ARG A 79 -8.57 12.63 23.50
N ASN A 80 -7.38 12.58 24.07
CA ASN A 80 -6.80 13.65 24.88
C ASN A 80 -6.08 14.71 24.02
N GLY A 81 -5.99 14.53 22.70
CA GLY A 81 -5.30 15.44 21.79
C GLY A 81 -3.78 15.43 21.93
N LYS A 82 -3.18 14.40 22.50
CA LYS A 82 -1.73 14.24 22.64
C LYS A 82 -1.07 13.69 21.38
N ILE A 83 -1.84 13.02 20.53
CA ILE A 83 -1.38 12.46 19.26
C ILE A 83 -1.80 13.38 18.15
N ASP A 84 -0.82 13.83 17.38
CA ASP A 84 -1.03 14.76 16.27
C ASP A 84 -1.38 14.02 14.98
N ILE A 85 -0.67 12.95 14.68
CA ILE A 85 -0.89 12.14 13.48
C ILE A 85 -1.11 10.68 13.89
N VAL A 86 -2.22 10.10 13.47
CA VAL A 86 -2.47 8.66 13.64
C VAL A 86 -2.63 8.00 12.28
N ILE A 87 -1.91 6.88 12.09
CA ILE A 87 -1.95 6.09 10.87
C ILE A 87 -2.52 4.73 11.21
N GLY A 88 -3.53 4.29 10.49
CA GLY A 88 -4.17 3.02 10.78
C GLY A 88 -4.98 2.48 9.61
N THR A 89 -5.54 1.29 9.83
CA THR A 89 -6.49 0.69 8.90
C THR A 89 -7.90 1.27 9.10
N HIS A 90 -8.88 0.71 8.42
CA HIS A 90 -10.29 1.07 8.59
C HIS A 90 -10.78 1.07 10.07
N ALA A 91 -10.03 0.45 10.98
CA ALA A 91 -10.31 0.51 12.40
C ALA A 91 -10.33 1.94 12.97
N LEU A 92 -9.60 2.89 12.34
CA LEU A 92 -9.64 4.31 12.68
C LEU A 92 -11.00 4.97 12.44
N LEU A 93 -11.81 4.41 11.55
CA LEU A 93 -13.17 4.90 11.24
C LEU A 93 -14.22 4.30 12.17
N GLY A 94 -13.82 3.41 13.08
CA GLY A 94 -14.71 2.76 14.02
C GLY A 94 -15.25 3.71 15.10
N LYS A 95 -16.45 3.40 15.65
CA LYS A 95 -17.10 4.16 16.71
C LYS A 95 -16.29 4.27 18.02
N LYS A 96 -15.26 3.44 18.18
CA LYS A 96 -14.39 3.42 19.37
C LYS A 96 -13.27 4.46 19.34
N ILE A 97 -13.11 5.17 18.22
CA ILE A 97 -12.11 6.21 18.06
C ILE A 97 -12.81 7.55 18.16
N ASP A 98 -12.39 8.33 19.12
CA ASP A 98 -12.91 9.66 19.43
C ASP A 98 -11.77 10.67 19.30
N PHE A 99 -11.82 11.49 18.24
CA PHE A 99 -10.82 12.50 17.98
C PHE A 99 -11.23 13.79 18.71
N ARG A 100 -10.28 14.40 19.42
CA ARG A 100 -10.51 15.67 20.07
C ARG A 100 -10.67 16.82 19.07
N ASN A 101 -9.85 16.84 18.02
CA ASN A 101 -9.82 17.91 17.00
C ASN A 101 -9.32 17.37 15.67
N LEU A 102 -10.08 16.49 15.03
CA LEU A 102 -9.73 15.96 13.71
C LEU A 102 -9.95 17.05 12.65
N THR A 103 -8.88 17.51 12.00
CA THR A 103 -8.94 18.56 10.97
C THR A 103 -8.67 18.03 9.57
N LEU A 104 -7.85 16.97 9.44
CA LEU A 104 -7.53 16.35 8.16
C LEU A 104 -7.68 14.83 8.23
N LEU A 105 -8.39 14.29 7.28
CA LEU A 105 -8.50 12.85 7.03
C LEU A 105 -7.89 12.54 5.67
N VAL A 106 -6.82 11.74 5.66
CA VAL A 106 -6.20 11.20 4.45
C VAL A 106 -6.67 9.76 4.26
N ILE A 107 -7.14 9.43 3.06
CA ILE A 107 -7.62 8.10 2.69
C ILE A 107 -6.79 7.61 1.52
N ASP A 108 -6.05 6.52 1.74
CA ASP A 108 -5.31 5.88 0.67
C ASP A 108 -6.13 4.75 0.06
N GLU A 109 -6.23 4.73 -1.28
CA GLU A 109 -6.91 3.71 -2.08
C GLU A 109 -8.37 3.43 -1.60
N GLU A 110 -9.21 4.48 -1.56
CA GLU A 110 -10.63 4.43 -1.09
C GLU A 110 -11.45 3.29 -1.71
N GLN A 111 -11.11 2.82 -2.91
CA GLN A 111 -11.82 1.72 -3.60
C GLN A 111 -11.78 0.39 -2.83
N HIS A 112 -10.79 0.19 -1.98
CA HIS A 112 -10.66 -1.02 -1.16
C HIS A 112 -11.54 -1.01 0.10
N PHE A 113 -12.24 0.10 0.39
CA PHE A 113 -13.13 0.19 1.56
C PHE A 113 -14.55 -0.29 1.24
N GLY A 114 -15.10 -1.11 2.15
CA GLY A 114 -16.48 -1.57 2.08
C GLY A 114 -17.51 -0.46 2.30
N VAL A 115 -18.77 -0.75 1.98
CA VAL A 115 -19.90 0.21 2.01
C VAL A 115 -20.07 0.91 3.37
N ALA A 116 -20.01 0.15 4.47
CA ALA A 116 -20.16 0.72 5.83
C ALA A 116 -19.05 1.74 6.17
N HIS A 117 -17.84 1.50 5.73
CA HIS A 117 -16.73 2.44 5.92
C HIS A 117 -16.92 3.71 5.08
N LYS A 118 -17.42 3.57 3.84
CA LYS A 118 -17.72 4.71 2.96
C LYS A 118 -18.84 5.59 3.53
N GLU A 119 -19.85 5.00 4.17
CA GLU A 119 -20.90 5.77 4.85
C GLU A 119 -20.33 6.56 6.05
N ARG A 120 -19.47 5.94 6.85
CA ARG A 120 -18.80 6.64 7.96
C ARG A 120 -17.90 7.78 7.47
N LEU A 121 -17.18 7.58 6.38
CA LEU A 121 -16.39 8.62 5.72
C LEU A 121 -17.25 9.79 5.26
N LYS A 122 -18.46 9.53 4.73
CA LYS A 122 -19.40 10.58 4.34
C LYS A 122 -19.85 11.44 5.53
N GLN A 123 -20.08 10.81 6.69
CA GLN A 123 -20.44 11.54 7.92
C GLN A 123 -19.33 12.45 8.42
N LEU A 124 -18.06 12.03 8.32
CA LEU A 124 -16.90 12.83 8.73
C LEU A 124 -16.57 13.97 7.77
N ARG A 125 -16.98 13.88 6.49
CA ARG A 125 -16.67 14.86 5.44
C ARG A 125 -17.34 16.23 5.64
N SER A 126 -18.38 16.34 6.42
CA SER A 126 -19.06 17.63 6.66
C SER A 126 -18.18 18.60 7.44
N ASP A 127 -17.34 18.09 8.37
CA ASP A 127 -16.65 18.92 9.35
C ASP A 127 -15.12 18.82 9.27
N VAL A 128 -14.59 17.92 8.42
CA VAL A 128 -13.18 17.58 8.29
C VAL A 128 -12.71 17.76 6.85
N HIS A 129 -11.49 18.28 6.67
CA HIS A 129 -10.85 18.26 5.36
C HIS A 129 -10.52 16.82 4.97
N VAL A 130 -10.89 16.42 3.75
CA VAL A 130 -10.63 15.07 3.25
C VAL A 130 -9.72 15.11 2.04
N LEU A 131 -8.66 14.31 2.08
CA LEU A 131 -7.72 14.09 1.01
C LEU A 131 -7.74 12.60 0.64
N THR A 132 -8.25 12.28 -0.53
CA THR A 132 -8.25 10.90 -1.04
C THR A 132 -7.10 10.72 -2.02
N LEU A 133 -6.31 9.66 -1.85
CA LEU A 133 -5.22 9.29 -2.74
C LEU A 133 -5.62 8.06 -3.54
N THR A 134 -5.31 8.02 -4.84
CA THR A 134 -5.54 6.82 -5.67
C THR A 134 -4.49 6.68 -6.78
N ALA A 135 -4.07 5.44 -7.04
CA ALA A 135 -3.21 5.08 -8.15
C ALA A 135 -3.99 4.75 -9.43
N THR A 136 -5.28 4.41 -9.31
CA THR A 136 -6.07 4.07 -10.49
C THR A 136 -6.43 5.34 -11.27
N PRO A 137 -5.97 5.48 -12.53
CA PRO A 137 -6.36 6.61 -13.36
C PRO A 137 -7.87 6.56 -13.58
N ILE A 138 -8.58 7.59 -13.14
CA ILE A 138 -10.01 7.74 -13.38
C ILE A 138 -10.17 8.04 -14.88
N PRO A 139 -10.90 7.23 -15.68
CA PRO A 139 -11.16 7.54 -17.08
C PRO A 139 -11.71 8.96 -17.22
N ARG A 140 -11.27 9.67 -18.27
CA ARG A 140 -11.58 11.10 -18.49
C ARG A 140 -13.09 11.42 -18.42
N THR A 141 -13.93 10.47 -18.83
CA THR A 141 -15.41 10.54 -18.72
C THR A 141 -15.92 10.51 -17.28
N LEU A 142 -15.27 9.78 -16.40
CA LEU A 142 -15.58 9.77 -14.96
C LEU A 142 -15.07 11.03 -14.26
N GLN A 143 -13.94 11.61 -14.72
CA GLN A 143 -13.44 12.90 -14.24
C GLN A 143 -14.47 14.01 -14.44
N MET A 144 -15.15 14.05 -15.58
CA MET A 144 -16.20 15.04 -15.86
C MET A 144 -17.47 14.83 -15.01
N ALA A 145 -17.82 13.58 -14.69
CA ALA A 145 -18.97 13.26 -13.84
C ALA A 145 -18.70 13.58 -12.36
N PHE A 146 -17.46 13.48 -11.90
CA PHE A 146 -17.07 13.79 -10.52
C PHE A 146 -16.69 15.25 -10.30
N SER A 147 -16.47 16.04 -11.33
CA SER A 147 -16.04 17.45 -11.25
C SER A 147 -17.03 18.39 -10.53
N GLY A 148 -18.25 17.92 -10.23
CA GLY A 148 -19.22 18.66 -9.43
C GLY A 148 -19.28 18.26 -7.95
N VAL A 149 -18.60 17.17 -7.55
CA VAL A 149 -18.73 16.60 -6.19
C VAL A 149 -17.40 16.62 -5.42
N LYS A 150 -16.27 16.45 -6.10
CA LYS A 150 -14.92 16.46 -5.50
C LYS A 150 -13.98 17.32 -6.35
N GLU A 151 -13.10 18.05 -5.67
CA GLU A 151 -11.98 18.69 -6.35
C GLU A 151 -10.94 17.63 -6.76
N LEU A 152 -10.50 17.63 -8.02
CA LEU A 152 -9.53 16.69 -8.56
C LEU A 152 -8.17 17.35 -8.79
N SER A 153 -7.11 16.69 -8.33
CA SER A 153 -5.73 17.00 -8.67
C SER A 153 -5.07 15.80 -9.32
N LEU A 154 -4.41 16.02 -10.45
CA LEU A 154 -3.72 14.97 -11.19
C LEU A 154 -2.20 15.20 -11.12
N ILE A 155 -1.46 14.19 -10.65
CA ILE A 155 -0.01 14.13 -10.76
C ILE A 155 0.31 13.37 -12.04
N ALA A 156 0.63 14.10 -13.12
CA ALA A 156 0.80 13.53 -14.45
C ALA A 156 2.27 13.22 -14.80
N THR A 157 3.22 13.75 -14.02
CA THR A 157 4.65 13.59 -14.30
C THR A 157 5.31 12.68 -13.27
N PRO A 158 6.08 11.67 -13.72
CA PRO A 158 6.86 10.84 -12.80
C PRO A 158 7.97 11.67 -12.14
N PRO A 159 8.49 11.23 -10.98
CA PRO A 159 9.71 11.78 -10.40
C PRO A 159 10.90 11.67 -11.37
N VAL A 160 11.81 12.63 -11.31
CA VAL A 160 12.96 12.74 -12.23
C VAL A 160 13.87 11.51 -12.20
N ASP A 161 13.99 10.87 -11.03
CA ASP A 161 14.88 9.73 -10.79
C ASP A 161 14.23 8.37 -11.07
N ARG A 162 13.02 8.34 -11.62
CA ARG A 162 12.35 7.07 -11.93
C ARG A 162 13.02 6.36 -13.08
N LEU A 163 13.71 5.27 -12.80
CA LEU A 163 14.29 4.40 -13.81
C LEU A 163 13.20 3.63 -14.57
N ALA A 164 13.37 3.52 -15.90
CA ALA A 164 12.48 2.70 -16.70
C ALA A 164 12.65 1.22 -16.38
N VAL A 165 11.54 0.49 -16.23
CA VAL A 165 11.56 -0.96 -16.07
C VAL A 165 11.98 -1.60 -17.38
N ARG A 166 12.99 -2.48 -17.33
CA ARG A 166 13.41 -3.30 -18.48
C ARG A 166 12.50 -4.51 -18.56
N SER A 167 11.70 -4.59 -19.60
CA SER A 167 10.75 -5.68 -19.81
C SER A 167 11.23 -6.63 -20.91
N PHE A 168 11.11 -7.93 -20.66
CA PHE A 168 11.43 -8.99 -21.62
C PHE A 168 10.20 -9.89 -21.78
N VAL A 169 9.80 -10.13 -23.03
CA VAL A 169 8.72 -11.07 -23.36
C VAL A 169 9.34 -12.24 -24.14
N MET A 170 9.21 -13.44 -23.58
CA MET A 170 9.83 -14.64 -24.14
C MET A 170 9.02 -15.88 -23.77
N PRO A 171 9.16 -17.00 -24.49
CA PRO A 171 8.68 -18.30 -24.04
C PRO A 171 9.26 -18.65 -22.67
N PHE A 172 8.52 -19.43 -21.87
CA PHE A 172 9.05 -19.87 -20.58
C PHE A 172 10.33 -20.70 -20.76
N ASP A 173 11.41 -20.20 -20.19
CA ASP A 173 12.71 -20.86 -20.17
C ASP A 173 13.16 -21.04 -18.70
N PRO A 174 13.29 -22.28 -18.22
CA PRO A 174 13.71 -22.57 -16.86
C PRO A 174 15.10 -22.02 -16.51
N VAL A 175 16.03 -21.98 -17.47
CA VAL A 175 17.39 -21.51 -17.25
C VAL A 175 17.39 -19.98 -17.06
N VAL A 176 16.73 -19.28 -17.96
CA VAL A 176 16.63 -17.79 -17.89
C VAL A 176 15.89 -17.36 -16.63
N THR A 177 14.80 -18.08 -16.28
CA THR A 177 14.03 -17.79 -15.06
C THR A 177 14.88 -18.01 -13.82
N ARG A 178 15.63 -19.11 -13.75
CA ARG A 178 16.57 -19.38 -12.66
C ARG A 178 17.65 -18.31 -12.54
N GLU A 179 18.27 -17.95 -13.65
CA GLU A 179 19.32 -16.91 -13.65
C GLU A 179 18.77 -15.55 -13.19
N ALA A 180 17.56 -15.17 -13.60
CA ALA A 180 16.94 -13.91 -13.16
C ALA A 180 16.75 -13.90 -11.63
N ILE A 181 16.24 -14.99 -11.05
CA ILE A 181 16.04 -15.11 -9.60
C ILE A 181 17.38 -15.10 -8.87
N LEU A 182 18.36 -15.88 -9.30
CA LEU A 182 19.67 -15.95 -8.65
C LEU A 182 20.43 -14.64 -8.73
N ARG A 183 20.33 -13.92 -9.83
CA ARG A 183 20.93 -12.59 -9.96
C ARG A 183 20.36 -11.61 -8.92
N GLU A 184 19.06 -11.67 -8.68
CA GLU A 184 18.41 -10.86 -7.65
C GLU A 184 18.87 -11.27 -6.25
N HIS A 185 18.83 -12.57 -5.95
CA HIS A 185 19.31 -13.13 -4.69
C HIS A 185 20.75 -12.74 -4.36
N HIS A 186 21.68 -12.89 -5.32
CA HIS A 186 23.12 -12.56 -5.12
C HIS A 186 23.40 -11.08 -4.84
N ARG A 187 22.51 -10.17 -5.27
CA ARG A 187 22.64 -8.75 -4.94
C ARG A 187 21.84 -8.34 -3.70
N GLY A 188 21.27 -9.33 -2.96
CA GLY A 188 20.49 -9.10 -1.75
C GLY A 188 19.09 -8.55 -2.01
N GLY A 189 18.60 -8.68 -3.26
CA GLY A 189 17.25 -8.27 -3.63
C GLY A 189 16.23 -9.39 -3.52
N GLN A 190 14.98 -9.07 -3.83
CA GLN A 190 13.83 -9.96 -3.77
C GLN A 190 13.10 -10.01 -5.12
N CYS A 191 12.39 -11.10 -5.37
CA CYS A 191 11.60 -11.30 -6.59
C CYS A 191 10.12 -11.47 -6.30
N PHE A 192 9.28 -10.84 -7.12
CA PHE A 192 7.89 -11.26 -7.29
C PHE A 192 7.79 -12.29 -8.41
N TYR A 193 7.13 -13.41 -8.15
CA TYR A 193 6.74 -14.38 -9.17
C TYR A 193 5.23 -14.49 -9.21
N VAL A 194 4.59 -13.97 -10.25
CA VAL A 194 3.14 -13.82 -10.30
C VAL A 194 2.52 -14.78 -11.30
N CYS A 195 1.55 -15.56 -10.85
CA CYS A 195 0.73 -16.46 -11.65
C CYS A 195 -0.68 -15.91 -11.84
N SER A 196 -1.30 -16.15 -12.99
CA SER A 196 -2.69 -15.73 -13.24
C SER A 196 -3.71 -16.57 -12.46
N ARG A 197 -3.38 -17.79 -12.09
CA ARG A 197 -4.31 -18.73 -11.43
C ARG A 197 -3.62 -19.50 -10.30
N ILE A 198 -4.40 -19.80 -9.27
CA ILE A 198 -3.95 -20.65 -8.14
C ILE A 198 -3.50 -22.05 -8.62
N LEU A 199 -4.12 -22.57 -9.68
CA LEU A 199 -3.79 -23.88 -10.23
C LEU A 199 -2.38 -23.95 -10.84
N ASP A 200 -1.79 -22.83 -11.20
CA ASP A 200 -0.45 -22.76 -11.77
C ASP A 200 0.64 -22.73 -10.67
N LEU A 201 0.28 -22.41 -9.42
CA LEU A 201 1.22 -22.29 -8.29
C LEU A 201 2.00 -23.56 -7.97
N PRO A 202 1.38 -24.77 -7.88
CA PRO A 202 2.09 -25.99 -7.52
C PRO A 202 3.22 -26.37 -8.51
N ASP A 203 3.05 -26.08 -9.80
CA ASP A 203 4.08 -26.37 -10.80
C ASP A 203 5.26 -25.40 -10.65
N VAL A 204 4.99 -24.12 -10.35
CA VAL A 204 6.04 -23.14 -10.07
C VAL A 204 6.72 -23.41 -8.73
N GLU A 205 6.00 -23.82 -7.70
CA GLU A 205 6.59 -24.25 -6.40
C GLU A 205 7.58 -25.40 -6.61
N ARG A 206 7.19 -26.42 -7.38
CA ARG A 206 8.07 -27.53 -7.73
C ARG A 206 9.29 -27.05 -8.51
N PHE A 207 9.10 -26.18 -9.50
CA PHE A 207 10.20 -25.57 -10.24
C PHE A 207 11.18 -24.83 -9.32
N LEU A 208 10.68 -24.00 -8.40
CA LEU A 208 11.53 -23.27 -7.44
C LEU A 208 12.28 -24.24 -6.52
N ALA A 209 11.59 -25.22 -5.96
CA ALA A 209 12.20 -26.21 -5.06
C ALA A 209 13.28 -27.06 -5.75
N ASP A 210 13.03 -27.51 -6.99
CA ASP A 210 13.91 -28.45 -7.68
C ASP A 210 15.05 -27.75 -8.44
N ARG A 211 14.80 -26.53 -8.95
CA ARG A 211 15.73 -25.85 -9.85
C ARG A 211 16.40 -24.62 -9.25
N VAL A 212 15.87 -24.08 -8.16
CA VAL A 212 16.41 -22.88 -7.50
C VAL A 212 16.46 -23.07 -5.97
N PRO A 213 17.06 -24.18 -5.48
CA PRO A 213 17.07 -24.51 -4.05
C PRO A 213 17.85 -23.50 -3.18
N GLU A 214 18.61 -22.60 -3.81
CA GLU A 214 19.40 -21.58 -3.13
C GLU A 214 18.54 -20.48 -2.52
N VAL A 215 17.29 -20.30 -2.99
CA VAL A 215 16.41 -19.22 -2.55
C VAL A 215 15.30 -19.74 -1.64
N LYS A 216 14.91 -18.89 -0.69
CA LYS A 216 13.73 -19.12 0.14
C LYS A 216 12.52 -18.47 -0.53
N PHE A 217 11.50 -19.26 -0.79
CA PHE A 217 10.26 -18.71 -1.34
C PHE A 217 9.08 -18.95 -0.41
N VAL A 218 8.05 -18.13 -0.58
CA VAL A 218 6.76 -18.26 0.10
C VAL A 218 5.64 -18.03 -0.90
N THR A 219 4.55 -18.78 -0.72
CA THR A 219 3.38 -18.70 -1.60
C THR A 219 2.25 -17.91 -0.96
N ALA A 220 1.62 -17.03 -1.75
CA ALA A 220 0.47 -16.24 -1.34
C ALA A 220 -0.64 -16.24 -2.40
N HIS A 221 -1.90 -16.43 -1.98
CA HIS A 221 -3.04 -16.41 -2.91
C HIS A 221 -4.34 -15.98 -2.22
N GLY A 222 -5.31 -15.48 -2.99
CA GLY A 222 -6.55 -14.88 -2.50
C GLY A 222 -7.52 -15.81 -1.76
N ARG A 223 -7.25 -17.14 -1.73
CA ARG A 223 -8.02 -18.09 -0.90
C ARG A 223 -7.44 -18.27 0.51
N MET A 224 -6.28 -17.69 0.78
CA MET A 224 -5.71 -17.73 2.13
C MET A 224 -6.53 -16.87 3.09
N PRO A 225 -6.61 -17.26 4.37
CA PRO A 225 -7.17 -16.38 5.40
C PRO A 225 -6.45 -15.02 5.39
N PRO A 226 -7.15 -13.89 5.53
CA PRO A 226 -6.53 -12.56 5.50
C PRO A 226 -5.39 -12.39 6.51
N SER A 227 -5.48 -13.04 7.68
CA SER A 227 -4.40 -13.02 8.67
C SER A 227 -3.12 -13.67 8.17
N GLN A 228 -3.26 -14.86 7.56
CA GLN A 228 -2.11 -15.59 7.03
C GLN A 228 -1.48 -14.85 5.85
N LEU A 229 -2.32 -14.26 4.98
CA LEU A 229 -1.82 -13.45 3.86
C LEU A 229 -0.99 -12.25 4.35
N GLU A 230 -1.46 -11.53 5.37
CA GLU A 230 -0.72 -10.41 5.93
C GLU A 230 0.57 -10.86 6.63
N ASP A 231 0.58 -12.01 7.32
CA ASP A 231 1.78 -12.56 7.95
C ASP A 231 2.85 -12.90 6.90
N VAL A 232 2.44 -13.54 5.79
CA VAL A 232 3.31 -13.85 4.65
C VAL A 232 3.85 -12.57 4.01
N MET A 233 2.99 -11.60 3.76
CA MET A 233 3.40 -10.31 3.16
C MET A 233 4.35 -9.53 4.07
N SER A 234 4.11 -9.55 5.38
CA SER A 234 5.00 -8.92 6.36
C SER A 234 6.36 -9.60 6.41
N ALA A 235 6.40 -10.94 6.41
CA ALA A 235 7.64 -11.71 6.41
C ALA A 235 8.45 -11.48 5.11
N PHE A 236 7.78 -11.37 3.97
CA PHE A 236 8.43 -11.02 2.71
C PHE A 236 8.98 -9.58 2.73
N TYR A 237 8.20 -8.63 3.22
CA TYR A 237 8.64 -7.24 3.39
C TYR A 237 9.88 -7.13 4.30
N ASP A 238 9.95 -7.93 5.36
CA ASP A 238 11.06 -7.97 6.31
C ASP A 238 12.28 -8.75 5.76
N GLY A 239 12.23 -9.25 4.51
CA GLY A 239 13.34 -9.94 3.86
C GLY A 239 13.55 -11.39 4.31
N ALA A 240 12.54 -12.02 4.95
CA ALA A 240 12.63 -13.42 5.37
C ALA A 240 12.63 -14.41 4.18
N TYR A 241 12.15 -13.96 3.03
CA TYR A 241 12.05 -14.73 1.79
C TYR A 241 12.62 -13.94 0.60
N ASP A 242 13.25 -14.65 -0.31
CA ASP A 242 13.84 -14.10 -1.54
C ASP A 242 12.81 -13.99 -2.67
N VAL A 243 11.83 -14.89 -2.70
CA VAL A 243 10.80 -14.94 -3.74
C VAL A 243 9.41 -15.01 -3.11
N LEU A 244 8.53 -14.10 -3.53
CA LEU A 244 7.10 -14.19 -3.28
C LEU A 244 6.41 -14.75 -4.51
N LEU A 245 5.99 -16.01 -4.43
CA LEU A 245 5.14 -16.65 -5.44
C LEU A 245 3.69 -16.31 -5.14
N SER A 246 3.03 -15.62 -6.03
CA SER A 246 1.67 -15.16 -5.76
C SER A 246 0.73 -15.23 -6.97
N THR A 247 -0.55 -15.13 -6.72
CA THR A 247 -1.52 -14.70 -7.74
C THR A 247 -1.61 -13.17 -7.74
N THR A 248 -2.54 -12.57 -8.50
CA THR A 248 -2.76 -11.11 -8.60
C THR A 248 -3.23 -10.43 -7.30
N ILE A 249 -2.72 -10.88 -6.15
CA ILE A 249 -3.03 -10.32 -4.82
C ILE A 249 -2.02 -9.25 -4.40
N VAL A 250 -0.96 -9.05 -5.16
CA VAL A 250 -0.01 -7.98 -4.85
C VAL A 250 -0.78 -6.67 -4.97
N GLU A 251 -1.13 -6.11 -3.81
CA GLU A 251 -1.90 -4.88 -3.74
C GLU A 251 -1.10 -3.74 -4.36
N SER A 252 -1.76 -2.97 -5.19
CA SER A 252 -1.19 -1.75 -5.74
C SER A 252 -0.76 -0.80 -4.61
N GLY A 253 0.42 -0.21 -4.72
CA GLY A 253 0.94 0.75 -3.74
C GLY A 253 1.85 0.17 -2.66
N LEU A 254 2.09 -1.15 -2.62
CA LEU A 254 3.14 -1.71 -1.79
C LEU A 254 4.51 -1.35 -2.37
N ASP A 255 5.29 -0.62 -1.60
CA ASP A 255 6.69 -0.36 -1.90
C ASP A 255 7.57 -1.37 -1.13
N ILE A 256 8.18 -2.30 -1.87
CA ILE A 256 9.18 -3.22 -1.33
C ILE A 256 10.52 -2.89 -1.99
N PRO A 257 11.36 -2.08 -1.34
CA PRO A 257 12.54 -1.49 -1.96
C PRO A 257 13.51 -2.52 -2.54
N ASN A 258 13.54 -3.71 -1.98
CA ASN A 258 14.44 -4.79 -2.39
C ASN A 258 13.85 -5.68 -3.50
N ALA A 259 12.57 -5.54 -3.84
CA ALA A 259 11.91 -6.35 -4.87
C ALA A 259 12.02 -5.68 -6.25
N ASN A 260 13.15 -5.90 -6.91
CA ASN A 260 13.49 -5.24 -8.19
C ASN A 260 13.26 -6.12 -9.42
N THR A 261 12.86 -7.37 -9.23
CA THR A 261 12.55 -8.32 -10.32
C THR A 261 11.13 -8.85 -10.20
N LEU A 262 10.36 -8.69 -11.27
CA LEU A 262 9.02 -9.24 -11.40
C LEU A 262 9.01 -10.27 -12.53
N ILE A 263 8.59 -11.50 -12.21
CA ILE A 263 8.39 -12.57 -13.18
C ILE A 263 6.89 -12.83 -13.31
N VAL A 264 6.34 -12.65 -14.51
CA VAL A 264 4.92 -12.89 -14.79
C VAL A 264 4.77 -14.21 -15.54
N HIS A 265 4.26 -15.21 -14.85
CA HIS A 265 4.04 -16.54 -15.44
C HIS A 265 2.83 -16.52 -16.37
N ARG A 266 3.04 -16.92 -17.64
CA ARG A 266 2.00 -16.92 -18.66
C ARG A 266 1.29 -15.55 -18.77
N SER A 267 2.07 -14.55 -19.14
CA SER A 267 1.60 -13.18 -19.33
C SER A 267 0.46 -13.04 -20.35
N ASP A 268 0.34 -14.01 -21.28
CA ASP A 268 -0.76 -14.18 -22.23
C ASP A 268 -2.15 -14.30 -21.57
N ARG A 269 -2.20 -14.67 -20.27
CA ARG A 269 -3.43 -14.85 -19.52
C ARG A 269 -3.84 -13.62 -18.68
N PHE A 270 -3.04 -12.58 -18.70
CA PHE A 270 -3.33 -11.35 -17.98
C PHE A 270 -3.97 -10.32 -18.92
N GLY A 271 -5.01 -9.66 -18.43
CA GLY A 271 -5.53 -8.47 -19.09
C GLY A 271 -4.55 -7.30 -18.97
N LEU A 272 -4.60 -6.38 -19.94
CA LEU A 272 -3.71 -5.21 -19.98
C LEU A 272 -3.78 -4.39 -18.67
N SER A 273 -4.98 -4.19 -18.13
CA SER A 273 -5.18 -3.48 -16.86
C SER A 273 -4.51 -4.18 -15.68
N GLN A 274 -4.48 -5.52 -15.67
CA GLN A 274 -3.81 -6.30 -14.63
C GLN A 274 -2.29 -6.16 -14.72
N LEU A 275 -1.74 -6.18 -15.94
CA LEU A 275 -0.31 -5.97 -16.16
C LEU A 275 0.15 -4.56 -15.77
N TYR A 276 -0.72 -3.56 -15.91
CA TYR A 276 -0.43 -2.19 -15.45
C TYR A 276 -0.46 -2.03 -13.93
N GLN A 277 -1.13 -2.93 -13.21
CA GLN A 277 -1.23 -2.90 -11.75
C GLN A 277 -0.11 -3.69 -11.06
N LEU A 278 0.57 -4.57 -11.78
CA LEU A 278 1.76 -5.30 -11.32
C LEU A 278 3.02 -4.42 -11.43
#